data_48a3e4a10538c39ce70ba391ea3381c3
#
_entry.id   48a3e4a10538c39ce70ba391ea3381c3
#
_cell.length_a   1.000
_cell.length_b   1.000
_cell.length_c   1.000
_cell.angle_alpha   90.00
_cell.angle_beta   90.00
_cell.angle_gamma   90.00
#
_symmetry.space_group_name_H-M   'P 1'
#
loop_
_entity.id
_entity.type
_entity.pdbx_description
1 polymer ?
#
loop_
_entity_poly.entity_id
_entity_poly.type
_entity_poly.pdbx_seq_one_letter_code
_entity_poly.pdbx_strand_id
1 'polypeptide(L)'
;MSPLWQRGPSPRTAVKICGITRQADLLEAARLGVNALGLNFFPGSPRHITHNQANDLLDNWPPKVAAVGLLVKPDQPMVERLLRSVPALEWLQFHGLTQPPDWPVPRPWIAAFAPKSELELAQLADWIKEASICPTPPSAVLVDGHAPGLEGGTGVTAPWQLLENFRPGLPWILAGGLKPGNIDQALRQTHPDAIDIASGVEERPGIKSAEKVAAVMESISKITSQ
;
A
#
# COMPACT_ATOMS: atom_id res chain seq x y z
N MET A 1 8.46 -5.81 -15.99
CA MET A 1 7.19 -5.91 -15.24
C MET A 1 6.51 -4.55 -15.31
N SER A 2 5.21 -4.50 -15.63
CA SER A 2 4.47 -3.22 -15.59
C SER A 2 4.38 -2.73 -14.15
N PRO A 3 4.59 -1.43 -13.87
CA PRO A 3 4.41 -0.86 -12.55
C PRO A 3 3.01 -1.16 -12.00
N LEU A 4 2.90 -1.28 -10.66
CA LEU A 4 1.63 -1.53 -9.96
C LEU A 4 0.49 -0.61 -10.43
N TRP A 5 0.85 0.64 -10.74
CA TRP A 5 -0.05 1.72 -11.19
C TRP A 5 -0.35 1.72 -12.69
N GLN A 6 0.29 0.89 -13.52
CA GLN A 6 0.06 0.83 -14.97
C GLN A 6 -0.79 -0.37 -15.44
N ARG A 7 -1.33 -1.18 -14.55
CA ARG A 7 -2.10 -2.39 -14.90
C ARG A 7 -3.56 -2.13 -15.30
N GLY A 8 -3.90 -0.90 -15.72
CA GLY A 8 -5.24 -0.55 -16.17
C GLY A 8 -5.23 0.21 -17.50
N PRO A 9 -6.36 0.21 -18.26
CA PRO A 9 -6.46 0.83 -19.59
C PRO A 9 -6.59 2.37 -19.58
N SER A 10 -6.40 3.04 -18.45
CA SER A 10 -6.60 4.48 -18.30
C SER A 10 -5.68 5.05 -17.20
N PRO A 11 -5.34 6.35 -17.21
CA PRO A 11 -4.59 7.02 -16.16
C PRO A 11 -5.45 7.18 -14.88
N ARG A 12 -5.91 6.08 -14.33
CA ARG A 12 -6.68 6.02 -13.09
C ARG A 12 -5.74 5.84 -11.93
N THR A 13 -6.03 6.51 -10.81
CA THR A 13 -5.37 6.22 -9.53
C THR A 13 -5.48 4.73 -9.23
N ALA A 14 -4.36 4.05 -9.08
CA ALA A 14 -4.35 2.62 -8.79
C ALA A 14 -4.83 2.34 -7.35
N VAL A 15 -5.42 1.17 -7.15
CA VAL A 15 -5.94 0.75 -5.84
C VAL A 15 -5.23 -0.49 -5.35
N LYS A 16 -4.69 -0.40 -4.15
CA LYS A 16 -4.21 -1.53 -3.37
C LYS A 16 -5.10 -1.74 -2.15
N ILE A 17 -5.49 -2.99 -1.90
CA ILE A 17 -6.17 -3.39 -0.65
C ILE A 17 -5.19 -4.20 0.18
N CYS A 18 -4.88 -3.72 1.38
CA CYS A 18 -3.85 -4.32 2.24
C CYS A 18 -4.46 -5.19 3.35
N GLY A 19 -3.75 -6.29 3.69
CA GLY A 19 -4.14 -7.19 4.77
C GLY A 19 -5.23 -8.17 4.37
N ILE A 20 -5.06 -8.83 3.23
CA ILE A 20 -5.87 -9.96 2.80
C ILE A 20 -5.50 -11.20 3.62
N THR A 21 -6.51 -11.86 4.17
CA THR A 21 -6.35 -13.08 4.98
C THR A 21 -7.24 -14.23 4.53
N ARG A 22 -8.18 -13.97 3.58
CA ARG A 22 -9.16 -14.96 3.12
C ARG A 22 -9.26 -14.98 1.59
N GLN A 23 -9.44 -16.16 1.04
CA GLN A 23 -9.63 -16.37 -0.41
C GLN A 23 -10.85 -15.62 -0.95
N ALA A 24 -11.96 -15.58 -0.20
CA ALA A 24 -13.16 -14.87 -0.62
C ALA A 24 -12.91 -13.36 -0.82
N ASP A 25 -12.17 -12.72 0.10
CA ASP A 25 -11.85 -11.30 0.02
C ASP A 25 -10.90 -11.01 -1.15
N LEU A 26 -9.96 -11.92 -1.40
CA LEU A 26 -9.03 -11.85 -2.53
C LEU A 26 -9.78 -11.86 -3.86
N LEU A 27 -10.63 -12.87 -4.07
CA LEU A 27 -11.38 -13.04 -5.32
C LEU A 27 -12.35 -11.89 -5.58
N GLU A 28 -13.03 -11.43 -4.54
CA GLU A 28 -13.98 -10.33 -4.66
C GLU A 28 -13.29 -9.00 -4.95
N ALA A 29 -12.18 -8.68 -4.26
CA ALA A 29 -11.41 -7.48 -4.54
C ALA A 29 -10.87 -7.49 -5.99
N ALA A 30 -10.38 -8.63 -6.45
CA ALA A 30 -9.94 -8.80 -7.84
C ALA A 30 -11.06 -8.62 -8.85
N ARG A 31 -12.25 -9.20 -8.59
CA ARG A 31 -13.46 -9.03 -9.44
C ARG A 31 -13.87 -7.56 -9.54
N LEU A 32 -13.71 -6.80 -8.46
CA LEU A 32 -13.98 -5.37 -8.41
C LEU A 32 -12.91 -4.51 -9.10
N GLY A 33 -11.80 -5.10 -9.54
CA GLY A 33 -10.81 -4.43 -10.39
C GLY A 33 -9.69 -3.73 -9.63
N VAL A 34 -9.37 -4.13 -8.39
CA VAL A 34 -8.19 -3.61 -7.67
C VAL A 34 -6.90 -4.00 -8.40
N ASN A 35 -5.87 -3.16 -8.27
CA ASN A 35 -4.58 -3.35 -8.96
C ASN A 35 -3.61 -4.23 -8.18
N ALA A 36 -3.70 -4.21 -6.84
CA ALA A 36 -2.81 -4.96 -5.96
C ALA A 36 -3.47 -5.38 -4.66
N LEU A 37 -2.98 -6.47 -4.09
CA LEU A 37 -3.40 -6.97 -2.77
C LEU A 37 -2.18 -7.20 -1.89
N GLY A 38 -2.29 -6.75 -0.63
CA GLY A 38 -1.22 -6.86 0.37
C GLY A 38 -1.41 -8.05 1.30
N LEU A 39 -0.35 -8.83 1.47
CA LEU A 39 -0.22 -9.93 2.43
C LEU A 39 0.71 -9.48 3.56
N ASN A 40 0.26 -9.51 4.80
CA ASN A 40 0.99 -8.94 5.93
C ASN A 40 1.72 -10.03 6.73
N PHE A 41 3.06 -10.00 6.68
CA PHE A 41 3.92 -10.95 7.38
C PHE A 41 4.43 -10.44 8.75
N PHE A 42 3.93 -9.31 9.24
CA PHE A 42 4.29 -8.79 10.56
C PHE A 42 3.43 -9.42 11.66
N PRO A 43 4.01 -10.21 12.59
CA PRO A 43 3.25 -10.95 13.61
C PRO A 43 2.45 -10.05 14.57
N GLY A 44 2.85 -8.79 14.76
CA GLY A 44 2.13 -7.81 15.57
C GLY A 44 0.85 -7.25 14.92
N SER A 45 0.56 -7.61 13.68
CA SER A 45 -0.63 -7.13 12.96
C SER A 45 -1.81 -8.07 13.17
N PRO A 46 -3.04 -7.56 13.39
CA PRO A 46 -4.25 -8.39 13.38
C PRO A 46 -4.57 -8.98 11.99
N ARG A 47 -3.82 -8.56 10.96
CA ARG A 47 -3.92 -9.04 9.57
C ARG A 47 -2.75 -9.93 9.19
N HIS A 48 -1.99 -10.39 10.19
CA HIS A 48 -0.85 -11.29 9.97
C HIS A 48 -1.31 -12.61 9.35
N ILE A 49 -0.54 -13.08 8.36
CA ILE A 49 -0.67 -14.43 7.81
C ILE A 49 0.68 -15.13 7.80
N THR A 50 0.67 -16.44 7.97
CA THR A 50 1.86 -17.30 7.86
C THR A 50 2.26 -17.50 6.39
N HIS A 51 3.48 -17.98 6.14
CA HIS A 51 3.94 -18.33 4.79
C HIS A 51 3.04 -19.39 4.14
N ASN A 52 2.55 -20.38 4.89
CA ASN A 52 1.64 -21.41 4.36
C ASN A 52 0.31 -20.79 3.94
N GLN A 53 -0.30 -19.96 4.78
CA GLN A 53 -1.54 -19.26 4.43
C GLN A 53 -1.35 -18.36 3.21
N ALA A 54 -0.19 -17.72 3.07
CA ALA A 54 0.12 -16.92 1.88
C ALA A 54 0.20 -17.79 0.62
N ASN A 55 0.84 -18.96 0.67
CA ASN A 55 0.89 -19.88 -0.45
C ASN A 55 -0.50 -20.40 -0.82
N ASP A 56 -1.34 -20.78 0.15
CA ASP A 56 -2.72 -21.20 -0.09
C ASP A 56 -3.54 -20.12 -0.83
N LEU A 57 -3.33 -18.83 -0.48
CA LEU A 57 -3.95 -17.70 -1.19
C LEU A 57 -3.37 -17.53 -2.60
N LEU A 58 -2.06 -17.68 -2.76
CA LEU A 58 -1.34 -17.45 -4.02
C LEU A 58 -1.59 -18.55 -5.04
N ASP A 59 -1.95 -19.76 -4.65
CA ASP A 59 -2.30 -20.86 -5.57
C ASP A 59 -3.45 -20.51 -6.52
N ASN A 60 -4.37 -19.64 -6.10
CA ASN A 60 -5.50 -19.16 -6.88
C ASN A 60 -5.45 -17.64 -7.10
N TRP A 61 -4.26 -17.07 -7.21
CA TRP A 61 -4.09 -15.62 -7.34
C TRP A 61 -4.52 -15.11 -8.71
N PRO A 62 -5.32 -14.04 -8.77
CA PRO A 62 -5.77 -13.46 -10.03
C PRO A 62 -4.61 -12.87 -10.85
N PRO A 63 -4.44 -13.23 -12.13
CA PRO A 63 -3.23 -12.93 -12.92
C PRO A 63 -3.01 -11.44 -13.20
N LYS A 64 -4.02 -10.60 -12.99
CA LYS A 64 -3.95 -9.13 -13.23
C LYS A 64 -3.75 -8.32 -11.97
N VAL A 65 -3.69 -8.96 -10.81
CA VAL A 65 -3.56 -8.30 -9.51
C VAL A 65 -2.17 -8.57 -8.96
N ALA A 66 -1.44 -7.54 -8.56
CA ALA A 66 -0.11 -7.71 -8.01
C ALA A 66 -0.15 -8.24 -6.57
N ALA A 67 0.67 -9.24 -6.26
CA ALA A 67 0.86 -9.77 -4.91
C ALA A 67 1.97 -8.99 -4.20
N VAL A 68 1.64 -8.31 -3.10
CA VAL A 68 2.57 -7.47 -2.34
C VAL A 68 2.79 -8.04 -0.94
N GLY A 69 4.02 -8.45 -0.62
CA GLY A 69 4.40 -8.90 0.73
C GLY A 69 4.83 -7.72 1.61
N LEU A 70 4.16 -7.53 2.75
CA LEU A 70 4.47 -6.46 3.69
C LEU A 70 5.36 -6.97 4.83
N LEU A 71 6.46 -6.29 5.08
CA LEU A 71 7.43 -6.53 6.16
C LEU A 71 7.66 -5.26 6.96
N VAL A 72 8.00 -5.42 8.24
CA VAL A 72 8.36 -4.32 9.15
C VAL A 72 9.81 -4.49 9.59
N LYS A 73 10.62 -3.43 9.42
CA LYS A 73 12.07 -3.42 9.71
C LYS A 73 12.78 -4.64 9.12
N PRO A 74 12.63 -4.90 7.80
CA PRO A 74 13.23 -6.07 7.19
C PRO A 74 14.76 -5.93 7.12
N ASP A 75 15.44 -7.06 7.28
CA ASP A 75 16.83 -7.28 6.89
C ASP A 75 16.91 -8.20 5.67
N GLN A 76 18.08 -8.28 5.04
CA GLN A 76 18.29 -9.14 3.87
C GLN A 76 17.93 -10.62 4.14
N PRO A 77 18.37 -11.26 5.26
CA PRO A 77 17.99 -12.64 5.56
C PRO A 77 16.48 -12.86 5.72
N MET A 78 15.75 -11.88 6.27
CA MET A 78 14.28 -11.97 6.40
C MET A 78 13.60 -11.98 5.02
N VAL A 79 14.01 -11.07 4.13
CA VAL A 79 13.48 -10.99 2.76
C VAL A 79 13.79 -12.26 1.97
N GLU A 80 15.02 -12.76 2.06
CA GLU A 80 15.41 -13.99 1.38
C GLU A 80 14.63 -15.21 1.90
N ARG A 81 14.43 -15.33 3.21
CA ARG A 81 13.60 -16.40 3.79
C ARG A 81 12.15 -16.30 3.29
N LEU A 82 11.57 -15.11 3.30
CA LEU A 82 10.22 -14.91 2.81
C LEU A 82 10.09 -15.33 1.35
N LEU A 83 10.98 -14.88 0.47
CA LEU A 83 10.89 -15.18 -0.96
C LEU A 83 11.22 -16.64 -1.30
N ARG A 84 12.04 -17.33 -0.48
CA ARG A 84 12.20 -18.80 -0.60
C ARG A 84 10.94 -19.55 -0.23
N SER A 85 10.23 -19.09 0.81
CA SER A 85 9.01 -19.75 1.30
C SER A 85 7.75 -19.36 0.52
N VAL A 86 7.72 -18.16 -0.05
CA VAL A 86 6.58 -17.59 -0.78
C VAL A 86 7.06 -16.96 -2.09
N PRO A 87 7.52 -17.78 -3.06
CA PRO A 87 8.20 -17.31 -4.27
C PRO A 87 7.28 -16.55 -5.24
N ALA A 88 5.98 -16.71 -5.13
CA ALA A 88 4.98 -16.05 -5.98
C ALA A 88 4.73 -14.57 -5.63
N LEU A 89 5.34 -14.05 -4.57
CA LEU A 89 5.29 -12.61 -4.29
C LEU A 89 5.97 -11.82 -5.41
N GLU A 90 5.24 -10.86 -5.98
CA GLU A 90 5.73 -10.03 -7.07
C GLU A 90 6.39 -8.73 -6.56
N TRP A 91 5.89 -8.21 -5.45
CA TRP A 91 6.32 -6.94 -4.85
C TRP A 91 6.55 -7.09 -3.36
N LEU A 92 7.37 -6.20 -2.81
CA LEU A 92 7.60 -6.06 -1.37
C LEU A 92 7.17 -4.67 -0.90
N GLN A 93 6.75 -4.57 0.35
CA GLN A 93 6.46 -3.29 1.01
C GLN A 93 7.15 -3.28 2.37
N PHE A 94 8.00 -2.30 2.60
CA PHE A 94 8.83 -2.20 3.79
C PHE A 94 8.39 -1.05 4.66
N HIS A 95 8.07 -1.35 5.90
CA HIS A 95 7.78 -0.37 6.94
C HIS A 95 8.93 -0.25 7.94
N GLY A 96 9.06 0.91 8.59
CA GLY A 96 9.99 1.14 9.69
C GLY A 96 11.45 1.19 9.29
N LEU A 97 11.75 1.47 8.04
CA LEU A 97 13.12 1.75 7.59
C LEU A 97 13.56 3.12 8.10
N THR A 98 14.75 3.17 8.70
CA THR A 98 15.44 4.42 9.08
C THR A 98 16.44 4.87 8.01
N GLN A 99 17.01 3.91 7.29
CA GLN A 99 17.94 4.12 6.18
C GLN A 99 17.55 3.23 4.98
N PRO A 100 17.91 3.61 3.75
CA PRO A 100 17.74 2.74 2.60
C PRO A 100 18.54 1.44 2.77
N PRO A 101 18.05 0.29 2.25
CA PRO A 101 18.80 -0.95 2.24
C PRO A 101 20.13 -0.80 1.50
N ASP A 102 21.23 -1.23 2.13
CA ASP A 102 22.58 -1.29 1.55
C ASP A 102 22.87 -2.61 0.79
N TRP A 103 21.82 -3.44 0.64
CA TRP A 103 21.82 -4.73 -0.04
C TRP A 103 20.77 -4.74 -1.18
N PRO A 104 20.99 -5.56 -2.24
CA PRO A 104 20.05 -5.62 -3.37
C PRO A 104 18.73 -6.27 -2.98
N VAL A 105 17.64 -5.54 -3.12
CA VAL A 105 16.29 -6.05 -2.91
C VAL A 105 15.86 -6.84 -4.15
N PRO A 106 15.52 -8.16 -4.04
CA PRO A 106 15.35 -9.02 -5.20
C PRO A 106 13.98 -8.90 -5.91
N ARG A 107 13.15 -7.96 -5.48
CA ARG A 107 11.84 -7.64 -6.10
C ARG A 107 11.65 -6.12 -6.15
N PRO A 108 10.80 -5.58 -7.05
CA PRO A 108 10.30 -4.22 -6.92
C PRO A 108 9.70 -4.01 -5.54
N TRP A 109 9.94 -2.85 -4.94
CA TRP A 109 9.51 -2.62 -3.58
C TRP A 109 9.02 -1.19 -3.32
N ILE A 110 8.22 -1.06 -2.27
CA ILE A 110 7.58 0.17 -1.80
C ILE A 110 8.17 0.49 -0.43
N ALA A 111 8.69 1.70 -0.26
CA ALA A 111 9.12 2.21 1.04
C ALA A 111 7.94 2.92 1.72
N ALA A 112 7.59 2.50 2.95
CA ALA A 112 6.42 3.01 3.65
C ALA A 112 6.79 3.86 4.86
N PHE A 113 6.22 5.08 4.92
CA PHE A 113 6.47 6.11 5.93
C PHE A 113 5.16 6.69 6.47
N ALA A 114 5.23 7.34 7.63
CA ALA A 114 4.11 8.01 8.27
C ALA A 114 4.55 9.37 8.85
N PRO A 115 4.90 10.36 8.02
CA PRO A 115 5.32 11.68 8.47
C PRO A 115 4.15 12.43 9.11
N LYS A 116 4.41 13.07 10.28
CA LYS A 116 3.40 13.80 11.08
C LYS A 116 3.62 15.31 11.05
N SER A 117 4.70 15.78 10.44
CA SER A 117 5.10 17.17 10.37
C SER A 117 5.82 17.50 9.07
N GLU A 118 5.92 18.79 8.76
CA GLU A 118 6.73 19.28 7.63
C GLU A 118 8.20 18.87 7.76
N LEU A 119 8.73 18.85 8.99
CA LEU A 119 10.09 18.38 9.25
C LEU A 119 10.28 16.90 8.87
N GLU A 120 9.36 16.04 9.28
CA GLU A 120 9.41 14.61 8.94
C GLU A 120 9.19 14.39 7.43
N LEU A 121 8.38 15.24 6.78
CA LEU A 121 8.21 15.19 5.33
C LEU A 121 9.49 15.63 4.59
N ALA A 122 10.21 16.64 5.10
CA ALA A 122 11.51 17.03 4.58
C ALA A 122 12.55 15.93 4.77
N GLN A 123 12.58 15.27 5.92
CA GLN A 123 13.43 14.10 6.19
C GLN A 123 13.12 12.94 5.23
N LEU A 124 11.84 12.71 4.92
CA LEU A 124 11.46 11.73 3.91
C LEU A 124 11.99 12.09 2.52
N ALA A 125 11.98 13.38 2.14
CA ALA A 125 12.54 13.82 0.87
C ALA A 125 14.06 13.56 0.78
N ASP A 126 14.80 13.76 1.88
CA ASP A 126 16.23 13.46 1.95
C ASP A 126 16.48 11.94 1.92
N TRP A 127 15.67 11.17 2.65
CA TRP A 127 15.72 9.70 2.59
C TRP A 127 15.51 9.17 1.15
N ILE A 128 14.57 9.76 0.39
CA ILE A 128 14.31 9.38 -1.01
C ILE A 128 15.53 9.65 -1.89
N LYS A 129 16.22 10.78 -1.69
CA LYS A 129 17.47 11.10 -2.42
C LYS A 129 18.57 10.07 -2.13
N GLU A 130 18.76 9.71 -0.85
CA GLU A 130 19.70 8.65 -0.47
C GLU A 130 19.29 7.30 -1.09
N ALA A 131 18.01 6.96 -1.06
CA ALA A 131 17.51 5.71 -1.62
C ALA A 131 17.66 5.63 -3.14
N SER A 132 17.76 6.75 -3.85
CA SER A 132 17.94 6.77 -5.31
C SER A 132 19.25 6.17 -5.79
N ILE A 133 20.26 6.10 -4.92
CA ILE A 133 21.60 5.55 -5.21
C ILE A 133 21.89 4.23 -4.51
N CYS A 134 20.91 3.65 -3.77
CA CYS A 134 21.07 2.34 -3.15
C CYS A 134 21.10 1.22 -4.21
N PRO A 135 21.59 -0.01 -3.88
CA PRO A 135 21.74 -1.11 -4.84
C PRO A 135 20.46 -1.45 -5.61
N THR A 136 19.29 -1.25 -5.00
CA THR A 136 17.98 -1.39 -5.65
C THR A 136 17.07 -0.27 -5.12
N PRO A 137 16.93 0.85 -5.84
CA PRO A 137 16.05 1.94 -5.44
C PRO A 137 14.59 1.51 -5.28
N PRO A 138 13.82 2.14 -4.37
CA PRO A 138 12.39 1.86 -4.26
C PRO A 138 11.67 2.22 -5.55
N SER A 139 10.69 1.41 -5.91
CA SER A 139 9.84 1.66 -7.09
C SER A 139 8.71 2.63 -6.80
N ALA A 140 8.39 2.85 -5.53
CA ALA A 140 7.43 3.81 -5.03
C ALA A 140 7.66 4.11 -3.55
N VAL A 141 7.09 5.22 -3.07
CA VAL A 141 6.89 5.47 -1.64
C VAL A 141 5.42 5.39 -1.29
N LEU A 142 5.13 4.86 -0.10
CA LEU A 142 3.82 4.91 0.51
C LEU A 142 3.87 5.88 1.69
N VAL A 143 2.92 6.81 1.72
CA VAL A 143 2.77 7.76 2.82
C VAL A 143 1.47 7.48 3.55
N ASP A 144 1.59 7.01 4.79
CA ASP A 144 0.46 6.79 5.69
C ASP A 144 0.15 8.10 6.43
N GLY A 145 -0.94 8.75 6.03
CA GLY A 145 -1.40 9.99 6.63
C GLY A 145 -2.13 9.79 7.97
N HIS A 146 -2.11 8.62 8.60
CA HIS A 146 -2.77 8.40 9.87
C HIS A 146 -1.92 8.92 11.03
N ALA A 147 -2.37 9.98 11.70
CA ALA A 147 -1.79 10.44 12.97
C ALA A 147 -2.33 9.58 14.13
N PRO A 148 -1.48 8.79 14.84
CA PRO A 148 -1.90 8.10 16.06
C PRO A 148 -2.38 9.14 17.11
N GLY A 149 -3.57 8.92 17.69
CA GLY A 149 -4.12 9.76 18.74
C GLY A 149 -5.27 10.68 18.29
N LEU A 150 -5.60 10.76 17.02
CA LEU A 150 -6.86 11.34 16.54
C LEU A 150 -7.83 10.19 16.27
N GLU A 151 -8.43 9.67 17.33
CA GLU A 151 -9.53 8.71 17.19
C GLU A 151 -10.68 9.32 16.38
N GLY A 152 -11.20 8.51 15.45
CA GLY A 152 -12.26 8.92 14.55
C GLY A 152 -13.52 9.37 15.28
N GLY A 153 -13.81 10.64 15.20
CA GLY A 153 -14.99 11.29 15.77
C GLY A 153 -14.98 12.80 15.60
N THR A 154 -13.81 13.40 15.39
CA THR A 154 -13.69 14.86 15.25
C THR A 154 -13.73 15.36 13.79
N GLY A 155 -13.89 14.48 12.82
CA GLY A 155 -13.85 14.86 11.38
C GLY A 155 -12.45 15.27 10.88
N VAL A 156 -11.43 15.25 11.72
CA VAL A 156 -10.06 15.56 11.32
C VAL A 156 -9.47 14.32 10.67
N THR A 157 -9.56 14.27 9.36
CA THR A 157 -8.80 13.36 8.51
C THR A 157 -7.31 13.62 8.69
N ALA A 158 -6.49 12.60 8.47
CA ALA A 158 -5.04 12.70 8.35
C ALA A 158 -4.59 14.02 7.70
N PRO A 159 -3.41 14.54 8.01
CA PRO A 159 -2.98 15.86 7.52
C PRO A 159 -2.70 15.84 6.02
N TRP A 160 -3.73 15.59 5.21
CA TRP A 160 -3.62 15.68 3.75
C TRP A 160 -3.15 17.07 3.30
N GLN A 161 -3.40 18.11 4.12
CA GLN A 161 -2.82 19.44 3.92
C GLN A 161 -1.29 19.40 3.86
N LEU A 162 -0.66 18.56 4.68
CA LEU A 162 0.78 18.34 4.65
C LEU A 162 1.25 17.72 3.32
N LEU A 163 0.39 16.93 2.65
CA LEU A 163 0.69 16.19 1.43
C LEU A 163 0.20 16.88 0.16
N GLU A 164 -0.46 18.02 0.25
CA GLU A 164 -1.03 18.75 -0.90
C GLU A 164 0.02 19.05 -1.99
N ASN A 165 1.22 19.44 -1.56
CA ASN A 165 2.35 19.74 -2.45
C ASN A 165 3.42 18.64 -2.46
N PHE A 166 3.13 17.45 -1.94
CA PHE A 166 4.09 16.36 -1.91
C PHE A 166 4.30 15.78 -3.31
N ARG A 167 5.51 15.95 -3.85
CA ARG A 167 5.92 15.46 -5.18
C ARG A 167 7.31 14.84 -5.05
N PRO A 168 7.41 13.56 -4.67
CA PRO A 168 8.67 12.93 -4.29
C PRO A 168 9.60 12.59 -5.48
N GLY A 169 9.19 12.83 -6.73
CA GLY A 169 9.99 12.50 -7.90
C GLY A 169 9.97 11.02 -8.32
N LEU A 170 9.24 10.19 -7.60
CA LEU A 170 8.92 8.80 -7.93
C LEU A 170 7.43 8.56 -7.60
N PRO A 171 6.82 7.50 -8.14
CA PRO A 171 5.43 7.17 -7.85
C PRO A 171 5.16 7.08 -6.35
N TRP A 172 4.01 7.62 -5.91
CA TRP A 172 3.66 7.59 -4.51
C TRP A 172 2.23 7.13 -4.25
N ILE A 173 2.04 6.52 -3.11
CA ILE A 173 0.82 5.85 -2.68
C ILE A 173 0.33 6.52 -1.41
N LEU A 174 -0.90 7.01 -1.42
CA LEU A 174 -1.54 7.54 -0.21
C LEU A 174 -2.17 6.40 0.58
N ALA A 175 -1.86 6.33 1.86
CA ALA A 175 -2.48 5.43 2.83
C ALA A 175 -2.96 6.20 4.07
N GLY A 176 -3.57 5.48 5.00
CA GLY A 176 -3.99 6.03 6.29
C GLY A 176 -5.40 6.63 6.31
N GLY A 177 -6.30 6.01 7.05
CA GLY A 177 -7.65 6.50 7.29
C GLY A 177 -8.57 6.58 6.07
N LEU A 178 -8.14 6.09 4.92
CA LEU A 178 -8.93 6.08 3.69
C LEU A 178 -10.13 5.13 3.82
N LYS A 179 -11.30 5.61 3.40
CA LYS A 179 -12.58 4.88 3.39
C LYS A 179 -13.49 5.44 2.31
N PRO A 180 -14.57 4.74 1.89
CA PRO A 180 -15.44 5.20 0.80
C PRO A 180 -15.89 6.66 0.89
N GLY A 181 -16.18 7.13 2.10
CA GLY A 181 -16.71 8.49 2.32
C GLY A 181 -15.69 9.63 2.25
N ASN A 182 -14.37 9.35 2.08
CA ASN A 182 -13.35 10.40 2.06
C ASN A 182 -12.35 10.31 0.90
N ILE A 183 -12.48 9.30 0.03
CA ILE A 183 -11.55 9.08 -1.09
C ILE A 183 -11.55 10.25 -2.09
N ASP A 184 -12.73 10.77 -2.45
CA ASP A 184 -12.84 11.88 -3.38
C ASP A 184 -12.05 13.10 -2.88
N GLN A 185 -12.25 13.47 -1.61
CA GLN A 185 -11.50 14.56 -1.00
C GLN A 185 -9.99 14.28 -0.97
N ALA A 186 -9.60 13.09 -0.55
CA ALA A 186 -8.19 12.69 -0.48
C ALA A 186 -7.49 12.84 -1.83
N LEU A 187 -8.09 12.29 -2.89
CA LEU A 187 -7.51 12.30 -4.23
C LEU A 187 -7.43 13.72 -4.82
N ARG A 188 -8.46 14.55 -4.63
CA ARG A 188 -8.46 15.94 -5.12
C ARG A 188 -7.44 16.81 -4.40
N GLN A 189 -7.18 16.54 -3.13
CA GLN A 189 -6.25 17.35 -2.33
C GLN A 189 -4.80 16.93 -2.52
N THR A 190 -4.50 15.65 -2.70
CA THR A 190 -3.12 15.14 -2.62
C THR A 190 -2.56 14.64 -3.95
N HIS A 191 -3.41 14.25 -4.91
CA HIS A 191 -3.04 13.76 -6.24
C HIS A 191 -2.01 12.60 -6.23
N PRO A 192 -2.24 11.50 -5.52
CA PRO A 192 -1.34 10.35 -5.50
C PRO A 192 -1.48 9.51 -6.78
N ASP A 193 -0.44 8.74 -7.13
CA ASP A 193 -0.49 7.75 -8.22
C ASP A 193 -1.34 6.52 -7.86
N ALA A 194 -1.39 6.20 -6.57
CA ALA A 194 -2.18 5.09 -6.05
C ALA A 194 -2.68 5.36 -4.63
N ILE A 195 -3.65 4.57 -4.19
CA ILE A 195 -4.09 4.51 -2.79
C ILE A 195 -3.92 3.11 -2.21
N ASP A 196 -3.65 3.04 -0.92
CA ASP A 196 -3.59 1.79 -0.15
C ASP A 196 -4.59 1.82 1.01
N ILE A 197 -5.51 0.87 1.05
CA ILE A 197 -6.58 0.83 2.03
C ILE A 197 -6.56 -0.50 2.79
N ALA A 198 -6.57 -0.44 4.10
CA ALA A 198 -6.69 -1.62 4.95
C ALA A 198 -8.01 -1.61 5.72
N SER A 199 -8.07 -0.89 6.84
CA SER A 199 -9.22 -0.89 7.77
C SER A 199 -10.47 -0.24 7.19
N GLY A 200 -10.33 0.77 6.33
CA GLY A 200 -11.47 1.52 5.78
C GLY A 200 -12.40 0.70 4.89
N VAL A 201 -11.98 -0.49 4.47
CA VAL A 201 -12.80 -1.45 3.71
C VAL A 201 -13.01 -2.77 4.45
N GLU A 202 -12.88 -2.77 5.77
CA GLU A 202 -13.10 -3.97 6.61
C GLU A 202 -14.44 -3.92 7.33
N GLU A 203 -14.99 -5.11 7.58
CA GLU A 203 -16.06 -5.34 8.56
C GLU A 203 -15.46 -5.44 9.97
N ARG A 204 -14.34 -6.16 10.06
CA ARG A 204 -13.48 -6.30 11.24
C ARG A 204 -12.05 -6.60 10.81
N PRO A 205 -11.04 -6.43 11.66
CA PRO A 205 -9.65 -6.63 11.28
C PRO A 205 -9.40 -7.96 10.55
N GLY A 206 -8.83 -7.88 9.34
CA GLY A 206 -8.54 -9.01 8.47
C GLY A 206 -9.73 -9.54 7.65
N ILE A 207 -10.93 -9.00 7.80
CA ILE A 207 -12.13 -9.38 7.03
C ILE A 207 -12.59 -8.19 6.19
N LYS A 208 -12.51 -8.30 4.86
CA LYS A 208 -12.91 -7.20 3.97
C LYS A 208 -14.41 -7.21 3.71
N SER A 209 -14.98 -6.01 3.50
CA SER A 209 -16.36 -5.82 3.05
C SER A 209 -16.35 -5.58 1.54
N ALA A 210 -17.00 -6.48 0.80
CA ALA A 210 -17.18 -6.34 -0.64
C ALA A 210 -17.88 -5.03 -1.01
N GLU A 211 -18.89 -4.62 -0.23
CA GLU A 211 -19.62 -3.37 -0.44
C GLU A 211 -18.73 -2.15 -0.30
N LYS A 212 -17.86 -2.12 0.73
CA LYS A 212 -16.93 -1.01 0.95
C LYS A 212 -15.87 -0.95 -0.14
N VAL A 213 -15.34 -2.11 -0.58
CA VAL A 213 -14.39 -2.16 -1.71
C VAL A 213 -15.06 -1.67 -2.99
N ALA A 214 -16.28 -2.10 -3.29
CA ALA A 214 -17.05 -1.65 -4.45
C ALA A 214 -17.27 -0.13 -4.42
N ALA A 215 -17.67 0.43 -3.27
CA ALA A 215 -17.87 1.86 -3.11
C ALA A 215 -16.59 2.69 -3.32
N VAL A 216 -15.43 2.16 -2.90
CA VAL A 216 -14.11 2.76 -3.22
C VAL A 216 -13.87 2.78 -4.72
N MET A 217 -14.03 1.65 -5.40
CA MET A 217 -13.80 1.54 -6.84
C MET A 217 -14.74 2.43 -7.65
N GLU A 218 -16.01 2.55 -7.22
CA GLU A 218 -16.96 3.47 -7.83
C GLU A 218 -16.56 4.94 -7.66
N SER A 219 -16.13 5.34 -6.47
CA SER A 219 -15.66 6.71 -6.20
C SER A 219 -14.49 7.08 -7.12
N ILE A 220 -13.51 6.19 -7.28
CA ILE A 220 -12.36 6.42 -8.17
C ILE A 220 -12.79 6.52 -9.63
N SER A 221 -13.73 5.67 -10.08
CA SER A 221 -14.19 5.70 -11.47
C SER A 221 -14.89 7.02 -11.82
N LYS A 222 -15.63 7.62 -10.90
CA LYS A 222 -16.31 8.92 -11.07
C LYS A 222 -15.33 10.09 -11.20
N ILE A 223 -14.23 10.07 -10.42
CA ILE A 223 -13.21 11.12 -10.47
C ILE A 223 -12.47 11.13 -11.81
N THR A 224 -12.23 9.95 -12.38
CA THR A 224 -11.48 9.81 -13.64
C THR A 224 -12.32 10.11 -14.88
N SER A 225 -13.62 10.25 -14.74
CA SER A 225 -14.56 10.52 -15.84
C SER A 225 -14.92 12.01 -15.95
N GLN A 226 -14.37 12.86 -15.08
CA GLN A 226 -14.48 14.33 -15.10
C GLN A 226 -13.19 14.96 -15.63
#